data_3824fbc77811505f657b161ce0370db5
#
_entry.id   3824fbc77811505f657b161ce0370db5
#
_cell.length_a   1.000
_cell.length_b   1.000
_cell.length_c   1.000
_cell.angle_alpha   90.00
_cell.angle_beta   90.00
_cell.angle_gamma   90.00
#
_symmetry.space_group_name_H-M   'P 1'
#
loop_
_entity.id
_entity.type
_entity.pdbx_description
1 polymer ?
#
loop_
_entity_poly.entity_id
_entity_poly.type
_entity_poly.pdbx_seq_one_letter_code
_entity_poly.pdbx_strand_id
1 'polypeptide(L)'
;STGMSNIKEIKQAVKILTSEKLPKKNLFILHCNTAYPTPYEDVNLRAINQLKRDLKLTVGYSDHTLGVEVSVAAVSLGAAVIEKHFTLNKNWKGPDQKSSLDQGEFENLVTSIRNIEKSFGSKIKKITNSEKKNIYFARKSIVAKKNIFKGEVYSYNNLTTKRPAGGLSPMLWKKFLFKKAKFNFRKNEKIR
;
A
#
# COMPACT_ATOMS: atom_id res chain seq x y z
N SER A 1 2.24 11.60 24.22
CA SER A 1 2.10 10.15 23.98
C SER A 1 0.94 9.59 24.77
N THR A 2 0.34 8.47 24.33
CA THR A 2 -0.89 7.89 24.86
C THR A 2 -0.69 6.53 25.57
N GLY A 3 0.52 6.22 25.92
CA GLY A 3 0.85 4.98 26.64
C GLY A 3 0.04 4.82 27.93
N MET A 4 -0.38 3.58 28.23
CA MET A 4 -1.18 3.21 29.42
C MET A 4 -2.53 3.94 29.55
N SER A 5 -2.99 4.68 28.52
CA SER A 5 -4.21 5.48 28.59
C SER A 5 -5.34 4.91 27.74
N ASN A 6 -6.56 4.99 28.24
CA ASN A 6 -7.75 4.73 27.44
C ASN A 6 -8.27 6.02 26.75
N ILE A 7 -9.20 5.84 25.83
CA ILE A 7 -9.71 6.97 25.02
C ILE A 7 -10.38 8.08 25.84
N LYS A 8 -10.96 7.77 27.01
CA LYS A 8 -11.61 8.77 27.89
C LYS A 8 -10.56 9.67 28.52
N GLU A 9 -9.47 9.08 29.02
CA GLU A 9 -8.33 9.81 29.61
C GLU A 9 -7.65 10.69 28.57
N ILE A 10 -7.42 10.16 27.37
CA ILE A 10 -6.84 10.93 26.27
C ILE A 10 -7.72 12.14 25.91
N LYS A 11 -9.03 11.95 25.78
CA LYS A 11 -9.98 13.05 25.53
C LYS A 11 -9.96 14.10 26.63
N GLN A 12 -9.85 13.68 27.88
CA GLN A 12 -9.75 14.59 29.02
C GLN A 12 -8.46 15.41 28.97
N ALA A 13 -7.32 14.78 28.72
CA ALA A 13 -6.04 15.46 28.57
C ALA A 13 -6.06 16.47 27.40
N VAL A 14 -6.59 16.07 26.24
CA VAL A 14 -6.75 16.95 25.08
C VAL A 14 -7.63 18.16 25.44
N LYS A 15 -8.75 17.96 26.16
CA LYS A 15 -9.62 19.04 26.61
C LYS A 15 -8.87 20.04 27.48
N ILE A 16 -8.09 19.57 28.46
CA ILE A 16 -7.28 20.43 29.33
C ILE A 16 -6.30 21.25 28.52
N LEU A 17 -5.48 20.60 27.66
CA LEU A 17 -4.49 21.28 26.82
C LEU A 17 -5.10 22.34 25.90
N THR A 18 -6.30 22.08 25.36
CA THR A 18 -6.98 23.02 24.45
C THR A 18 -7.74 24.13 25.18
N SER A 19 -8.10 23.94 26.45
CA SER A 19 -8.69 25.00 27.27
C SER A 19 -7.72 26.12 27.60
N GLU A 20 -6.42 25.83 27.65
CA GLU A 20 -5.32 26.78 27.84
C GLU A 20 -4.90 27.52 26.55
N LYS A 21 -5.83 27.64 25.59
CA LYS A 21 -5.65 28.32 24.30
C LYS A 21 -4.62 27.70 23.37
N LEU A 22 -4.18 26.45 23.60
CA LEU A 22 -3.33 25.74 22.65
C LEU A 22 -4.14 25.45 21.36
N PRO A 23 -3.71 25.98 20.20
CA PRO A 23 -4.41 25.70 18.95
C PRO A 23 -4.32 24.21 18.62
N LYS A 24 -5.44 23.59 18.26
CA LYS A 24 -5.49 22.17 17.89
C LYS A 24 -4.50 21.78 16.80
N LYS A 25 -4.17 22.68 15.87
CA LYS A 25 -3.18 22.46 14.81
C LYS A 25 -1.75 22.24 15.34
N ASN A 26 -1.47 22.69 16.56
CA ASN A 26 -0.15 22.55 17.22
C ASN A 26 -0.12 21.35 18.18
N LEU A 27 -1.21 20.57 18.29
CA LEU A 27 -1.29 19.41 19.15
C LEU A 27 -1.22 18.13 18.33
N PHE A 28 -0.18 17.34 18.57
CA PHE A 28 0.03 16.01 17.98
C PHE A 28 -0.18 14.96 19.06
N ILE A 29 -0.87 13.88 18.71
CA ILE A 29 -1.10 12.75 19.61
C ILE A 29 -0.32 11.55 19.09
N LEU A 30 0.56 10.99 19.91
CA LEU A 30 1.31 9.79 19.56
C LEU A 30 0.67 8.56 20.19
N HIS A 31 0.22 7.62 19.37
CA HIS A 31 -0.07 6.27 19.84
C HIS A 31 1.24 5.62 20.28
N CYS A 32 1.26 4.95 21.42
CA CYS A 32 2.44 4.20 21.88
C CYS A 32 2.06 3.10 22.88
N ASN A 33 2.98 2.18 23.06
CA ASN A 33 3.01 1.19 24.15
C ASN A 33 4.23 1.49 25.04
N THR A 34 4.16 1.20 26.33
CA THR A 34 5.20 1.53 27.29
C THR A 34 6.09 0.34 27.68
N ALA A 35 6.01 -0.77 26.95
CA ALA A 35 6.99 -1.84 27.07
C ALA A 35 8.21 -1.57 26.18
N TYR A 36 9.41 -1.89 26.68
CA TYR A 36 10.71 -1.63 26.04
C TYR A 36 11.56 -2.91 26.01
N PRO A 37 11.66 -3.63 24.88
CA PRO A 37 10.92 -3.41 23.63
C PRO A 37 9.45 -3.81 23.74
N THR A 38 8.59 -3.19 22.92
CA THR A 38 7.19 -3.58 22.80
C THR A 38 7.05 -4.89 22.02
N PRO A 39 6.34 -5.92 22.54
CA PRO A 39 5.96 -7.08 21.74
C PRO A 39 5.08 -6.68 20.56
N TYR A 40 5.25 -7.33 19.40
CA TYR A 40 4.51 -6.97 18.19
C TYR A 40 2.99 -7.11 18.34
N GLU A 41 2.53 -8.11 19.10
CA GLU A 41 1.12 -8.36 19.39
C GLU A 41 0.44 -7.25 20.19
N ASP A 42 1.21 -6.48 20.97
CA ASP A 42 0.72 -5.42 21.84
C ASP A 42 0.79 -4.02 21.18
N VAL A 43 1.34 -3.91 19.98
CA VAL A 43 1.50 -2.63 19.27
C VAL A 43 0.17 -1.98 18.92
N ASN A 44 -0.81 -2.75 18.50
CA ASN A 44 -2.16 -2.30 18.15
C ASN A 44 -2.23 -1.08 17.21
N LEU A 45 -1.54 -1.11 16.08
CA LEU A 45 -1.46 0.01 15.12
C LEU A 45 -2.84 0.54 14.65
N ARG A 46 -3.87 -0.30 14.66
CA ARG A 46 -5.23 0.12 14.27
C ARG A 46 -5.80 1.21 15.19
N ALA A 47 -5.25 1.37 16.41
CA ALA A 47 -5.63 2.45 17.33
C ALA A 47 -5.33 3.84 16.75
N ILE A 48 -4.34 3.98 15.84
CA ILE A 48 -4.05 5.23 15.13
C ILE A 48 -5.31 5.73 14.41
N ASN A 49 -6.03 4.85 13.72
CA ASN A 49 -7.26 5.23 13.01
C ASN A 49 -8.39 5.63 13.98
N GLN A 50 -8.49 4.97 15.12
CA GLN A 50 -9.45 5.37 16.17
C GLN A 50 -9.12 6.74 16.72
N LEU A 51 -7.87 6.99 17.11
CA LEU A 51 -7.43 8.29 17.63
C LEU A 51 -7.70 9.43 16.63
N LYS A 52 -7.38 9.23 15.35
CA LYS A 52 -7.66 10.20 14.27
C LYS A 52 -9.15 10.52 14.17
N ARG A 53 -10.00 9.49 14.15
CA ARG A 53 -11.46 9.65 14.04
C ARG A 53 -12.06 10.34 15.25
N ASP A 54 -11.65 9.91 16.45
CA ASP A 54 -12.31 10.31 17.70
C ASP A 54 -11.83 11.68 18.21
N LEU A 55 -10.56 12.04 17.96
CA LEU A 55 -9.97 13.30 18.44
C LEU A 55 -9.96 14.40 17.36
N LYS A 56 -9.99 14.04 16.08
CA LYS A 56 -9.84 14.95 14.94
C LYS A 56 -8.57 15.82 15.06
N LEU A 57 -7.47 15.17 15.47
CA LEU A 57 -6.13 15.72 15.62
C LEU A 57 -5.15 14.99 14.71
N THR A 58 -3.98 15.58 14.53
CA THR A 58 -2.84 14.90 13.89
C THR A 58 -2.34 13.82 14.82
N VAL A 59 -2.25 12.58 14.32
CA VAL A 59 -1.82 11.42 15.08
C VAL A 59 -0.51 10.90 14.51
N GLY A 60 0.42 10.60 15.38
CA GLY A 60 1.68 9.93 15.11
C GLY A 60 1.78 8.60 15.86
N TYR A 61 2.97 8.06 15.86
CA TYR A 61 3.30 6.81 16.55
C TYR A 61 4.66 6.95 17.24
N SER A 62 4.71 6.65 18.53
CA SER A 62 5.94 6.51 19.32
C SER A 62 6.26 5.01 19.41
N ASP A 63 7.33 4.62 18.75
CA ASP A 63 7.67 3.23 18.48
C ASP A 63 8.75 2.71 19.41
N HIS A 64 8.41 1.72 20.22
CA HIS A 64 9.32 1.01 21.13
C HIS A 64 9.56 -0.44 20.71
N THR A 65 9.15 -0.83 19.49
CA THR A 65 9.48 -2.16 18.94
C THR A 65 10.94 -2.21 18.48
N LEU A 66 11.47 -3.40 18.26
CA LEU A 66 12.73 -3.57 17.54
C LEU A 66 12.51 -3.35 16.04
N GLY A 67 13.56 -2.98 15.32
CA GLY A 67 13.50 -2.79 13.86
C GLY A 67 12.75 -1.53 13.41
N VAL A 68 12.36 -1.49 12.15
CA VAL A 68 11.76 -0.32 11.49
C VAL A 68 10.37 -0.59 10.90
N GLU A 69 9.96 -1.85 10.86
CA GLU A 69 8.79 -2.34 10.14
C GLU A 69 7.50 -1.73 10.67
N VAL A 70 7.39 -1.64 12.00
CA VAL A 70 6.19 -1.12 12.68
C VAL A 70 6.03 0.38 12.44
N SER A 71 7.12 1.14 12.49
CA SER A 71 7.13 2.56 12.14
C SER A 71 6.69 2.80 10.70
N VAL A 72 7.18 2.01 9.74
CA VAL A 72 6.80 2.09 8.32
C VAL A 72 5.31 1.74 8.14
N ALA A 73 4.83 0.71 8.84
CA ALA A 73 3.41 0.33 8.84
C ALA A 73 2.52 1.44 9.45
N ALA A 74 2.98 2.09 10.54
CA ALA A 74 2.26 3.21 11.14
C ALA A 74 2.07 4.37 10.16
N VAL A 75 3.10 4.72 9.38
CA VAL A 75 3.00 5.73 8.29
C VAL A 75 1.97 5.29 7.24
N SER A 76 1.95 4.01 6.87
CA SER A 76 0.96 3.47 5.93
C SER A 76 -0.48 3.58 6.45
N LEU A 77 -0.68 3.55 7.76
CA LEU A 77 -1.96 3.82 8.43
C LEU A 77 -2.21 5.31 8.67
N GLY A 78 -1.29 6.16 8.22
CA GLY A 78 -1.43 7.62 8.24
C GLY A 78 -0.91 8.28 9.51
N ALA A 79 0.03 7.67 10.23
CA ALA A 79 0.81 8.38 11.23
C ALA A 79 1.60 9.50 10.54
N ALA A 80 1.48 10.73 11.06
CA ALA A 80 2.14 11.90 10.50
C ALA A 80 3.48 12.22 11.19
N VAL A 81 3.72 11.63 12.36
CA VAL A 81 4.93 11.76 13.16
C VAL A 81 5.35 10.37 13.61
N ILE A 82 6.63 10.08 13.50
CA ILE A 82 7.25 8.89 14.08
C ILE A 82 8.28 9.35 15.09
N GLU A 83 8.20 8.78 16.29
CA GLU A 83 9.17 8.94 17.37
C GLU A 83 9.80 7.57 17.63
N LYS A 84 11.10 7.52 17.73
CA LYS A 84 11.85 6.28 17.94
C LYS A 84 13.12 6.55 18.72
N HIS A 85 13.48 5.67 19.64
CA HIS A 85 14.73 5.74 20.38
C HIS A 85 15.93 5.65 19.44
N PHE A 86 16.91 6.51 19.66
CA PHE A 86 18.14 6.59 18.90
C PHE A 86 19.37 6.49 19.83
N THR A 87 20.41 5.81 19.38
CA THR A 87 21.68 5.75 20.09
C THR A 87 22.87 5.80 19.14
N LEU A 88 23.98 6.37 19.60
CA LEU A 88 25.24 6.29 18.87
C LEU A 88 25.93 4.93 19.02
N ASN A 89 25.63 4.19 20.10
CA ASN A 89 26.22 2.86 20.32
C ASN A 89 25.30 1.99 21.19
N LYS A 90 24.76 0.91 20.61
CA LYS A 90 23.89 -0.06 21.29
C LYS A 90 24.56 -0.81 22.44
N ASN A 91 25.88 -0.82 22.52
CA ASN A 91 26.65 -1.48 23.58
C ASN A 91 26.88 -0.60 24.81
N TRP A 92 26.48 0.66 24.77
CA TRP A 92 26.55 1.52 25.94
C TRP A 92 25.62 1.03 27.05
N LYS A 93 26.05 1.26 28.29
CA LYS A 93 25.21 0.93 29.45
C LYS A 93 24.02 1.90 29.52
N GLY A 94 22.83 1.34 29.64
CA GLY A 94 21.59 2.10 29.77
C GLY A 94 20.39 1.24 29.47
N PRO A 95 19.19 1.65 29.90
CA PRO A 95 17.97 0.84 29.75
C PRO A 95 17.53 0.68 28.30
N ASP A 96 17.76 1.71 27.45
CA ASP A 96 17.13 1.81 26.12
C ASP A 96 18.09 1.53 24.95
N GLN A 97 19.41 1.44 25.23
CA GLN A 97 20.45 1.37 24.19
C GLN A 97 20.24 0.19 23.23
N LYS A 98 19.91 -0.97 23.77
CA LYS A 98 19.73 -2.21 22.98
C LYS A 98 18.50 -2.19 22.08
N SER A 99 17.45 -1.46 22.47
CA SER A 99 16.20 -1.31 21.68
C SER A 99 16.19 -0.07 20.81
N SER A 100 17.16 0.84 20.96
CA SER A 100 17.32 2.03 20.12
C SER A 100 17.80 1.67 18.72
N LEU A 101 17.49 2.51 17.75
CA LEU A 101 18.12 2.47 16.44
C LEU A 101 19.50 3.14 16.51
N ASP A 102 20.49 2.56 15.84
CA ASP A 102 21.73 3.25 15.53
C ASP A 102 21.59 4.15 14.30
N GLN A 103 22.66 4.84 13.91
CA GLN A 103 22.64 5.76 12.78
C GLN A 103 22.20 5.08 11.48
N GLY A 104 22.77 3.92 11.15
CA GLY A 104 22.45 3.21 9.90
C GLY A 104 21.00 2.71 9.87
N GLU A 105 20.51 2.19 10.98
CA GLU A 105 19.12 1.76 11.12
C GLU A 105 18.15 2.95 11.02
N PHE A 106 18.53 4.11 11.58
CA PHE A 106 17.70 5.31 11.51
C PHE A 106 17.66 5.89 10.08
N GLU A 107 18.77 5.90 9.35
CA GLU A 107 18.82 6.25 7.94
C GLU A 107 17.94 5.32 7.10
N ASN A 108 17.98 4.01 7.39
CA ASN A 108 17.11 3.03 6.76
C ASN A 108 15.62 3.30 7.06
N LEU A 109 15.27 3.63 8.30
CA LEU A 109 13.91 4.00 8.70
C LEU A 109 13.41 5.19 7.87
N VAL A 110 14.19 6.27 7.83
CA VAL A 110 13.81 7.48 7.07
C VAL A 110 13.66 7.16 5.59
N THR A 111 14.61 6.44 5.00
CA THR A 111 14.56 6.03 3.58
C THR A 111 13.32 5.18 3.28
N SER A 112 13.04 4.20 4.14
CA SER A 112 11.87 3.33 4.00
C SER A 112 10.56 4.10 4.07
N ILE A 113 10.45 5.04 5.01
CA ILE A 113 9.28 5.93 5.13
C ILE A 113 9.11 6.76 3.85
N ARG A 114 10.17 7.39 3.34
CA ARG A 114 10.08 8.19 2.10
C ARG A 114 9.71 7.36 0.88
N ASN A 115 10.13 6.11 0.82
CA ASN A 115 9.74 5.18 -0.25
C ASN A 115 8.26 4.79 -0.15
N ILE A 116 7.76 4.52 1.05
CA ILE A 116 6.33 4.25 1.28
C ILE A 116 5.47 5.46 0.91
N GLU A 117 5.84 6.66 1.33
CA GLU A 117 5.12 7.88 0.96
C GLU A 117 5.00 8.06 -0.56
N LYS A 118 6.09 7.83 -1.30
CA LYS A 118 6.07 7.85 -2.78
C LYS A 118 5.16 6.76 -3.37
N SER A 119 5.05 5.63 -2.69
CA SER A 119 4.27 4.47 -3.17
C SER A 119 2.76 4.60 -2.96
N PHE A 120 2.29 5.52 -2.11
CA PHE A 120 0.85 5.72 -1.88
C PHE A 120 0.07 6.05 -3.14
N GLY A 121 0.64 6.85 -4.04
CA GLY A 121 0.05 7.15 -5.33
C GLY A 121 -1.38 7.68 -5.26
N SER A 122 -2.23 7.21 -6.16
CA SER A 122 -3.63 7.62 -6.30
C SER A 122 -4.59 6.54 -5.78
N LYS A 123 -5.72 6.95 -5.19
CA LYS A 123 -6.83 6.05 -4.81
C LYS A 123 -7.50 5.40 -6.03
N ILE A 124 -7.29 5.93 -7.24
CA ILE A 124 -7.91 5.44 -8.47
C ILE A 124 -6.95 4.44 -9.14
N LYS A 125 -7.38 3.18 -9.31
CA LYS A 125 -6.62 2.18 -10.06
C LYS A 125 -6.61 2.56 -11.55
N LYS A 126 -5.43 2.88 -12.06
CA LYS A 126 -5.18 3.20 -13.47
C LYS A 126 -3.89 2.56 -13.95
N ILE A 127 -3.74 2.47 -15.26
CA ILE A 127 -2.50 2.02 -15.88
C ILE A 127 -1.43 3.09 -15.64
N THR A 128 -0.32 2.68 -15.03
CA THR A 128 0.82 3.57 -14.74
C THR A 128 1.68 3.81 -15.97
N ASN A 129 2.51 4.85 -15.94
CA ASN A 129 3.42 5.13 -17.06
C ASN A 129 4.44 4.01 -17.29
N SER A 130 4.91 3.36 -16.23
CA SER A 130 5.80 2.21 -16.32
C SER A 130 5.14 0.99 -16.99
N GLU A 131 3.83 0.79 -16.76
CA GLU A 131 3.08 -0.33 -17.36
C GLU A 131 2.74 -0.11 -18.84
N LYS A 132 2.59 1.16 -19.29
CA LYS A 132 2.17 1.47 -20.68
C LYS A 132 3.05 0.80 -21.73
N LYS A 133 4.36 0.77 -21.51
CA LYS A 133 5.33 0.14 -22.43
C LYS A 133 5.12 -1.37 -22.56
N ASN A 134 4.58 -2.01 -21.53
CA ASN A 134 4.40 -3.45 -21.50
C ASN A 134 3.04 -3.93 -22.00
N ILE A 135 2.07 -3.02 -22.16
CA ILE A 135 0.69 -3.37 -22.55
C ILE A 135 0.66 -4.21 -23.81
N TYR A 136 1.37 -3.77 -24.85
CA TYR A 136 1.37 -4.46 -26.14
C TYR A 136 1.85 -5.89 -26.00
N PHE A 137 2.97 -6.11 -25.36
CA PHE A 137 3.59 -7.44 -25.24
C PHE A 137 2.88 -8.34 -24.22
N ALA A 138 2.35 -7.77 -23.13
CA ALA A 138 1.78 -8.54 -22.04
C ALA A 138 0.33 -8.95 -22.29
N ARG A 139 -0.48 -8.10 -22.93
CA ARG A 139 -1.88 -8.42 -23.22
C ARG A 139 -2.01 -9.40 -24.36
N LYS A 140 -3.07 -10.19 -24.35
CA LYS A 140 -3.42 -11.14 -25.40
C LYS A 140 -4.43 -10.57 -26.38
N SER A 141 -4.46 -11.15 -27.57
CA SER A 141 -5.50 -10.98 -28.58
C SER A 141 -6.21 -12.31 -28.83
N ILE A 142 -7.46 -12.26 -29.30
CA ILE A 142 -8.13 -13.42 -29.86
C ILE A 142 -7.45 -13.70 -31.21
N VAL A 143 -7.05 -14.97 -31.40
CA VAL A 143 -6.40 -15.43 -32.64
C VAL A 143 -7.05 -16.73 -33.13
N ALA A 144 -6.91 -16.99 -34.42
CA ALA A 144 -7.30 -18.26 -35.03
C ALA A 144 -6.43 -19.41 -34.50
N LYS A 145 -7.04 -20.44 -33.90
CA LYS A 145 -6.34 -21.67 -33.44
C LYS A 145 -5.95 -22.58 -34.60
N LYS A 146 -6.72 -22.53 -35.69
CA LYS A 146 -6.51 -23.17 -36.97
C LYS A 146 -6.91 -22.20 -38.09
N ASN A 147 -6.75 -22.58 -39.36
CA ASN A 147 -7.30 -21.77 -40.46
C ASN A 147 -8.83 -21.66 -40.32
N ILE A 148 -9.37 -20.48 -40.52
CA ILE A 148 -10.79 -20.16 -40.46
C ILE A 148 -11.16 -19.50 -41.80
N PHE A 149 -12.16 -20.04 -42.49
CA PHE A 149 -12.63 -19.48 -43.75
C PHE A 149 -13.78 -18.46 -43.53
N LYS A 150 -13.91 -17.52 -44.44
CA LYS A 150 -15.02 -16.57 -44.47
C LYS A 150 -16.35 -17.32 -44.43
N GLY A 151 -17.24 -16.92 -43.52
CA GLY A 151 -18.53 -17.59 -43.27
C GLY A 151 -18.49 -18.72 -42.25
N GLU A 152 -17.31 -19.24 -41.88
CA GLU A 152 -17.16 -20.24 -40.82
C GLU A 152 -17.55 -19.64 -39.47
N VAL A 153 -18.22 -20.42 -38.63
CA VAL A 153 -18.65 -19.98 -37.29
C VAL A 153 -17.50 -20.06 -36.29
N TYR A 154 -17.26 -18.96 -35.56
CA TYR A 154 -16.29 -18.95 -34.47
C TYR A 154 -16.72 -19.86 -33.32
N SER A 155 -15.81 -20.70 -32.86
CA SER A 155 -16.05 -21.71 -31.83
C SER A 155 -14.83 -21.86 -30.90
N TYR A 156 -15.00 -22.57 -29.79
CA TYR A 156 -13.89 -22.97 -28.91
C TYR A 156 -12.85 -23.85 -29.63
N ASN A 157 -13.22 -24.47 -30.75
CA ASN A 157 -12.34 -25.35 -31.52
C ASN A 157 -11.45 -24.59 -32.51
N ASN A 158 -11.85 -23.37 -32.95
CA ASN A 158 -11.12 -22.60 -33.95
C ASN A 158 -10.59 -21.26 -33.44
N LEU A 159 -10.95 -20.82 -32.23
CA LEU A 159 -10.40 -19.63 -31.57
C LEU A 159 -9.51 -20.00 -30.39
N THR A 160 -8.54 -19.13 -30.12
CA THR A 160 -7.71 -19.15 -28.91
C THR A 160 -7.22 -17.72 -28.60
N THR A 161 -6.44 -17.56 -27.54
CA THR A 161 -5.83 -16.27 -27.20
C THR A 161 -4.32 -16.37 -27.12
N LYS A 162 -3.60 -15.47 -27.77
CA LYS A 162 -2.14 -15.37 -27.73
C LYS A 162 -1.67 -13.94 -27.56
N ARG A 163 -0.49 -13.74 -27.01
CA ARG A 163 0.27 -12.48 -27.07
C ARG A 163 0.85 -12.28 -28.47
N PRO A 164 1.09 -11.06 -28.90
CA PRO A 164 0.87 -9.77 -28.24
C PRO A 164 -0.56 -9.23 -28.45
N ALA A 165 -0.84 -8.06 -27.87
CA ALA A 165 -2.03 -7.26 -28.16
C ALA A 165 -2.02 -6.78 -29.63
N GLY A 166 -3.03 -5.99 -30.02
CA GLY A 166 -3.16 -5.40 -31.37
C GLY A 166 -4.16 -6.15 -32.25
N GLY A 167 -4.88 -7.13 -31.71
CA GLY A 167 -6.10 -7.72 -32.26
C GLY A 167 -7.26 -7.53 -31.26
N LEU A 168 -8.38 -8.21 -31.48
CA LEU A 168 -9.51 -8.17 -30.57
C LEU A 168 -9.14 -8.64 -29.16
N SER A 169 -9.55 -7.86 -28.16
CA SER A 169 -9.32 -8.19 -26.76
C SER A 169 -10.05 -9.51 -26.40
N PRO A 170 -9.41 -10.39 -25.62
CA PRO A 170 -10.08 -11.58 -25.05
C PRO A 170 -11.34 -11.26 -24.25
N MET A 171 -11.48 -10.05 -23.71
CA MET A 171 -12.71 -9.61 -23.04
C MET A 171 -13.93 -9.61 -23.94
N LEU A 172 -13.71 -9.60 -25.25
CA LEU A 172 -14.78 -9.68 -26.27
C LEU A 172 -15.11 -11.11 -26.69
N TRP A 173 -14.51 -12.13 -26.04
CA TRP A 173 -14.66 -13.55 -26.41
C TRP A 173 -16.10 -13.95 -26.64
N LYS A 174 -16.97 -13.75 -25.65
CA LYS A 174 -18.39 -14.11 -25.72
C LYS A 174 -19.14 -13.36 -26.82
N LYS A 175 -18.69 -12.13 -27.16
CA LYS A 175 -19.32 -11.31 -28.21
C LYS A 175 -19.03 -11.85 -29.62
N PHE A 176 -17.91 -12.54 -29.80
CA PHE A 176 -17.48 -13.09 -31.10
C PHE A 176 -17.82 -14.56 -31.25
N LEU A 177 -17.90 -15.32 -30.18
CA LEU A 177 -18.25 -16.73 -30.20
C LEU A 177 -19.61 -16.91 -30.91
N PHE A 178 -19.69 -17.94 -31.75
CA PHE A 178 -20.88 -18.31 -32.57
C PHE A 178 -21.25 -17.30 -33.69
N LYS A 179 -20.46 -16.27 -33.93
CA LYS A 179 -20.61 -15.40 -35.08
C LYS A 179 -19.85 -15.96 -36.28
N LYS A 180 -20.28 -15.59 -37.50
CA LYS A 180 -19.62 -15.96 -38.74
C LYS A 180 -18.36 -15.09 -38.96
N ALA A 181 -17.29 -15.69 -39.37
CA ALA A 181 -16.06 -14.99 -39.77
C ALA A 181 -16.31 -14.13 -41.01
N LYS A 182 -15.93 -12.85 -40.92
CA LYS A 182 -16.08 -11.91 -42.05
C LYS A 182 -14.96 -12.06 -43.09
N PHE A 183 -13.81 -12.63 -42.68
CA PHE A 183 -12.60 -12.80 -43.49
C PHE A 183 -12.03 -14.19 -43.29
N ASN A 184 -11.09 -14.58 -44.17
CA ASN A 184 -10.25 -15.73 -43.96
C ASN A 184 -9.15 -15.37 -42.94
N PHE A 185 -8.82 -16.29 -42.03
CA PHE A 185 -7.72 -16.17 -41.07
C PHE A 185 -6.84 -17.42 -41.13
N ARG A 186 -5.54 -17.20 -41.20
CA ARG A 186 -4.57 -18.28 -41.05
C ARG A 186 -4.40 -18.61 -39.57
N LYS A 187 -3.93 -19.83 -39.27
CA LYS A 187 -3.57 -20.24 -37.92
C LYS A 187 -2.63 -19.19 -37.27
N ASN A 188 -2.92 -18.80 -36.02
CA ASN A 188 -2.25 -17.76 -35.22
C ASN A 188 -2.52 -16.31 -35.70
N GLU A 189 -3.28 -16.08 -36.74
CA GLU A 189 -3.64 -14.73 -37.17
C GLU A 189 -4.63 -14.11 -36.17
N LYS A 190 -4.45 -12.81 -35.88
CA LYS A 190 -5.31 -12.05 -34.99
C LYS A 190 -6.69 -11.84 -35.61
N ILE A 191 -7.74 -12.15 -34.87
CA ILE A 191 -9.11 -11.84 -35.26
C ILE A 191 -9.32 -10.32 -35.17
N ARG A 192 -9.95 -9.75 -36.18
CA ARG A 192 -10.21 -8.33 -36.36
C ARG A 192 -11.61 -8.04 -36.91
#